data_a8e4a6f7c9b9e97f8aba2c49cb021f21
#
_entry.id   a8e4a6f7c9b9e97f8aba2c49cb021f21
#
_cell.length_a   1.000
_cell.length_b   1.000
_cell.length_c   1.000
_cell.angle_alpha   90.00
_cell.angle_beta   90.00
_cell.angle_gamma   90.00
#
_symmetry.space_group_name_H-M   'P 1'
#
loop_
_entity.id
_entity.type
_entity.pdbx_description
1 polymer ?
#
loop_
_entity_poly.entity_id
_entity_poly.type
_entity_poly.pdbx_seq_one_letter_code
_entity_poly.pdbx_strand_id
1 'polypeptide(L)'
;MNMKVDLCGVTLNNPVMTASGTFGSGAEYAEFVDLNKLGAVVTKGVANVPWPGNPTPRVAEVYGGMLNAVGLQNPGIDLFVERDIPFLKQFDTKIMVNVCGHSTEEYIEVVERLRDQPVDLLEINISCPNVKEGGIAFGQDPKAVEAITKEMKKHAAQP
;
A
#
# COMPACT_ATOMS: atom_id res chain seq x y z
N MET A 1 -19.80 -4.32 -21.95
CA MET A 1 -20.09 -5.09 -20.71
C MET A 1 -19.81 -4.16 -19.55
N ASN A 2 -20.70 -4.05 -18.58
CA ASN A 2 -20.41 -3.27 -17.36
C ASN A 2 -19.58 -4.15 -16.42
N MET A 3 -18.34 -3.71 -16.12
CA MET A 3 -17.41 -4.42 -15.23
C MET A 3 -17.23 -3.70 -13.89
N LYS A 4 -18.00 -2.64 -13.64
CA LYS A 4 -17.91 -1.88 -12.39
C LYS A 4 -18.24 -2.75 -11.19
N VAL A 5 -17.45 -2.58 -10.13
CA VAL A 5 -17.66 -3.23 -8.82
C VAL A 5 -17.60 -2.18 -7.72
N ASP A 6 -18.30 -2.42 -6.63
CA ASP A 6 -18.19 -1.62 -5.41
C ASP A 6 -17.22 -2.31 -4.44
N LEU A 7 -16.29 -1.52 -3.89
CA LEU A 7 -15.39 -1.94 -2.83
C LEU A 7 -15.46 -0.93 -1.69
N CYS A 8 -16.08 -1.31 -0.59
CA CYS A 8 -16.25 -0.46 0.60
C CYS A 8 -16.89 0.92 0.30
N GLY A 9 -17.86 0.98 -0.64
CA GLY A 9 -18.51 2.22 -1.06
C GLY A 9 -17.75 3.01 -2.15
N VAL A 10 -16.61 2.52 -2.60
CA VAL A 10 -15.85 3.10 -3.72
C VAL A 10 -16.11 2.30 -4.99
N THR A 11 -16.64 2.95 -6.03
CA THR A 11 -16.87 2.30 -7.32
C THR A 11 -15.57 2.22 -8.11
N LEU A 12 -15.14 0.99 -8.44
CA LEU A 12 -14.05 0.70 -9.36
C LEU A 12 -14.57 0.49 -10.77
N ASN A 13 -13.84 0.92 -11.79
CA ASN A 13 -14.22 0.74 -13.20
C ASN A 13 -14.26 -0.75 -13.63
N ASN A 14 -13.46 -1.58 -12.96
CA ASN A 14 -13.43 -3.04 -13.10
C ASN A 14 -12.77 -3.67 -11.87
N PRO A 15 -12.84 -5.01 -11.67
CA PRO A 15 -12.29 -5.66 -10.48
C PRO A 15 -10.77 -5.89 -10.51
N VAL A 16 -10.07 -5.48 -11.58
CA VAL A 16 -8.62 -5.73 -11.69
C VAL A 16 -7.85 -4.66 -10.92
N MET A 17 -7.07 -5.10 -9.96
CA MET A 17 -6.20 -4.24 -9.16
C MET A 17 -4.78 -4.81 -9.14
N THR A 18 -3.80 -3.95 -8.93
CA THR A 18 -2.44 -4.40 -8.66
C THR A 18 -2.32 -4.96 -7.23
N ALA A 19 -1.25 -5.70 -6.95
CA ALA A 19 -0.96 -6.17 -5.59
C ALA A 19 0.17 -5.32 -4.99
N SER A 20 -0.03 -4.87 -3.76
CA SER A 20 1.01 -4.15 -3.00
C SER A 20 2.31 -4.95 -2.93
N GLY A 21 3.43 -4.28 -3.04
CA GLY A 21 4.75 -4.90 -3.01
C GLY A 21 5.27 -5.47 -4.33
N THR A 22 4.44 -5.57 -5.38
CA THR A 22 4.83 -6.12 -6.68
C THR A 22 4.74 -5.12 -7.83
N PHE A 23 4.18 -3.94 -7.59
CA PHE A 23 3.89 -2.93 -8.64
C PHE A 23 4.49 -1.54 -8.34
N GLY A 24 5.31 -1.41 -7.29
CA GLY A 24 5.79 -0.12 -6.83
C GLY A 24 4.63 0.83 -6.51
N SER A 25 4.79 2.11 -6.82
CA SER A 25 3.70 3.10 -6.80
C SER A 25 3.16 3.41 -8.20
N GLY A 26 3.43 2.53 -9.18
CA GLY A 26 2.87 2.56 -10.51
C GLY A 26 3.76 3.19 -11.58
N ALA A 27 4.69 4.09 -11.23
CA ALA A 27 5.50 4.83 -12.20
C ALA A 27 6.34 3.90 -13.09
N GLU A 28 7.02 2.90 -12.48
CA GLU A 28 7.87 1.97 -13.19
C GLU A 28 7.09 1.07 -14.16
N TYR A 29 5.87 0.72 -13.82
CA TYR A 29 5.02 -0.17 -14.62
C TYR A 29 4.12 0.56 -15.60
N ALA A 30 3.94 1.88 -15.47
CA ALA A 30 3.16 2.68 -16.41
C ALA A 30 3.75 2.66 -17.84
N GLU A 31 5.03 2.33 -17.98
CA GLU A 31 5.66 2.13 -19.29
C GLU A 31 5.19 0.85 -19.99
N PHE A 32 4.68 -0.14 -19.26
CA PHE A 32 4.28 -1.45 -19.76
C PHE A 32 2.78 -1.68 -19.70
N VAL A 33 2.09 -1.00 -18.77
CA VAL A 33 0.66 -1.19 -18.49
C VAL A 33 -0.05 0.16 -18.51
N ASP A 34 -1.12 0.26 -19.28
CA ASP A 34 -2.01 1.43 -19.25
C ASP A 34 -2.82 1.42 -17.94
N LEU A 35 -2.45 2.28 -17.01
CA LEU A 35 -3.08 2.37 -15.68
C LEU A 35 -4.56 2.75 -15.76
N ASN A 36 -5.02 3.39 -16.83
CA ASN A 36 -6.45 3.70 -17.03
C ASN A 36 -7.31 2.44 -17.19
N LYS A 37 -6.71 1.29 -17.49
CA LYS A 37 -7.41 0.00 -17.62
C LYS A 37 -7.56 -0.74 -16.30
N LEU A 38 -6.96 -0.25 -15.22
CA LEU A 38 -7.03 -0.85 -13.89
C LEU A 38 -8.19 -0.25 -13.09
N GLY A 39 -8.87 -1.07 -12.32
CA GLY A 39 -9.87 -0.62 -11.35
C GLY A 39 -9.23 0.16 -10.19
N ALA A 40 -8.07 -0.32 -9.73
CA ALA A 40 -7.25 0.40 -8.77
C ALA A 40 -5.76 0.06 -8.90
N VAL A 41 -4.90 1.02 -8.54
CA VAL A 41 -3.49 0.78 -8.24
C VAL A 41 -3.35 0.67 -6.73
N VAL A 42 -2.91 -0.51 -6.25
CA VAL A 42 -2.50 -0.72 -4.86
C VAL A 42 -1.00 -0.44 -4.78
N THR A 43 -0.62 0.55 -3.99
CA THR A 43 0.74 1.06 -3.97
C THR A 43 1.69 0.19 -3.14
N LYS A 44 2.98 0.42 -3.27
CA LYS A 44 3.97 -0.04 -2.30
C LYS A 44 3.59 0.45 -0.90
N GLY A 45 3.93 -0.34 0.13
CA GLY A 45 3.76 0.08 1.51
C GLY A 45 4.43 1.44 1.77
N VAL A 46 3.69 2.34 2.39
CA VAL A 46 4.14 3.70 2.73
C VAL A 46 4.23 3.81 4.25
N ALA A 47 5.40 4.19 4.76
CA ALA A 47 5.66 4.43 6.17
C ALA A 47 5.67 5.93 6.49
N ASN A 48 5.66 6.28 7.78
CA ASN A 48 5.75 7.66 8.24
C ASN A 48 7.04 8.38 7.85
N VAL A 49 8.14 7.61 7.73
CA VAL A 49 9.46 8.08 7.29
C VAL A 49 10.02 7.17 6.18
N PRO A 50 11.04 7.59 5.42
CA PRO A 50 11.68 6.72 4.44
C PRO A 50 12.30 5.48 5.07
N TRP A 51 12.01 4.30 4.51
CA TRP A 51 12.67 3.05 4.90
C TRP A 51 13.61 2.57 3.79
N PRO A 52 14.90 2.35 4.10
CA PRO A 52 15.86 1.87 3.10
C PRO A 52 15.68 0.39 2.74
N GLY A 53 14.92 -0.35 3.53
CA GLY A 53 14.82 -1.79 3.43
C GLY A 53 16.04 -2.52 3.98
N ASN A 54 16.11 -3.83 3.71
CA ASN A 54 17.24 -4.64 4.16
C ASN A 54 18.49 -4.38 3.31
N PRO A 55 19.72 -4.63 3.84
CA PRO A 55 20.96 -4.61 3.05
C PRO A 55 20.92 -5.61 1.89
N THR A 56 21.64 -5.29 0.82
CA THR A 56 21.85 -6.22 -0.30
C THR A 56 22.93 -7.27 0.03
N PRO A 57 22.87 -8.49 -0.57
CA PRO A 57 21.86 -8.98 -1.52
C PRO A 57 20.54 -9.32 -0.83
N ARG A 58 19.43 -8.91 -1.42
CA ARG A 58 18.08 -9.11 -0.85
C ARG A 58 17.08 -9.74 -1.81
N VAL A 59 17.58 -10.17 -2.96
CA VAL A 59 16.85 -10.94 -3.96
C VAL A 59 17.78 -12.04 -4.45
N ALA A 60 17.28 -13.27 -4.60
CA ALA A 60 18.01 -14.40 -5.12
C ALA A 60 17.11 -15.27 -5.99
N GLU A 61 17.58 -15.61 -7.18
CA GLU A 61 16.91 -16.59 -8.03
C GLU A 61 17.11 -18.00 -7.48
N VAL A 62 16.04 -18.81 -7.59
CA VAL A 62 16.05 -20.23 -7.27
C VAL A 62 15.36 -21.00 -8.39
N TYR A 63 15.50 -22.34 -8.41
CA TYR A 63 14.82 -23.15 -9.42
C TYR A 63 13.30 -22.93 -9.34
N GLY A 64 12.74 -22.37 -10.42
CA GLY A 64 11.30 -22.12 -10.54
C GLY A 64 10.77 -20.93 -9.76
N GLY A 65 11.63 -20.01 -9.29
CA GLY A 65 11.16 -18.84 -8.55
C GLY A 65 12.24 -17.87 -8.10
N MET A 66 11.86 -17.00 -7.19
CA MET A 66 12.73 -15.96 -6.63
C MET A 66 12.44 -15.80 -5.13
N LEU A 67 13.47 -15.79 -4.32
CA LEU A 67 13.41 -15.42 -2.91
C LEU A 67 13.69 -13.94 -2.76
N ASN A 68 12.98 -13.29 -1.84
CA ASN A 68 13.27 -11.90 -1.51
C ASN A 68 13.18 -11.61 -0.01
N ALA A 69 13.95 -10.63 0.41
CA ALA A 69 13.92 -10.03 1.73
C ALA A 69 14.11 -8.51 1.59
N VAL A 70 13.27 -7.86 0.76
CA VAL A 70 13.40 -6.42 0.45
C VAL A 70 13.23 -5.55 1.69
N GLY A 71 12.37 -5.92 2.63
CA GLY A 71 12.20 -5.18 3.89
C GLY A 71 11.41 -3.89 3.74
N LEU A 72 10.34 -3.91 2.95
CA LEU A 72 9.42 -2.77 2.76
C LEU A 72 10.12 -1.44 2.39
N GLN A 73 11.17 -1.48 1.57
CA GLN A 73 11.77 -0.24 1.06
C GLN A 73 10.70 0.69 0.48
N ASN A 74 10.64 1.93 0.97
CA ASN A 74 9.66 2.90 0.52
C ASN A 74 10.15 4.34 0.78
N PRO A 75 9.58 5.35 0.08
CA PRO A 75 10.04 6.74 0.15
C PRO A 75 9.57 7.49 1.40
N GLY A 76 8.68 6.90 2.22
CA GLY A 76 7.96 7.60 3.28
C GLY A 76 6.80 8.46 2.78
N ILE A 77 5.93 8.86 3.70
CA ILE A 77 4.67 9.53 3.38
C ILE A 77 4.87 10.89 2.71
N ASP A 78 5.87 11.66 3.09
CA ASP A 78 6.04 13.01 2.55
C ASP A 78 6.35 12.98 1.05
N LEU A 79 7.34 12.18 0.63
CA LEU A 79 7.68 12.04 -0.79
C LEU A 79 6.57 11.33 -1.56
N PHE A 80 5.84 10.39 -0.95
CA PHE A 80 4.69 9.74 -1.56
C PHE A 80 3.59 10.77 -1.90
N VAL A 81 3.26 11.67 -0.98
CA VAL A 81 2.27 12.74 -1.19
C VAL A 81 2.73 13.72 -2.25
N GLU A 82 4.02 14.09 -2.25
CA GLU A 82 4.56 15.08 -3.16
C GLU A 82 4.72 14.55 -4.60
N ARG A 83 5.13 13.29 -4.75
CA ARG A 83 5.52 12.71 -6.04
C ARG A 83 4.51 11.68 -6.57
N ASP A 84 4.15 10.69 -5.75
CA ASP A 84 3.45 9.49 -6.23
C ASP A 84 1.93 9.73 -6.40
N ILE A 85 1.31 10.47 -5.48
CA ILE A 85 -0.11 10.83 -5.61
C ILE A 85 -0.36 11.70 -6.86
N PRO A 86 0.38 12.80 -7.12
CA PRO A 86 0.22 13.59 -8.33
C PRO A 86 0.44 12.80 -9.62
N PHE A 87 1.38 11.84 -9.60
CA PHE A 87 1.60 10.94 -10.73
C PHE A 87 0.37 10.07 -10.98
N LEU A 88 -0.13 9.37 -9.96
CA LEU A 88 -1.28 8.46 -10.09
C LEU A 88 -2.58 9.20 -10.45
N LYS A 89 -2.74 10.44 -10.04
CA LYS A 89 -3.91 11.28 -10.36
C LYS A 89 -4.02 11.67 -11.83
N GLN A 90 -3.01 11.38 -12.64
CA GLN A 90 -3.07 11.58 -14.10
C GLN A 90 -3.90 10.49 -14.80
N PHE A 91 -4.24 9.40 -14.12
CA PHE A 91 -4.91 8.23 -14.67
C PHE A 91 -6.33 8.07 -14.12
N ASP A 92 -7.23 7.50 -14.95
CA ASP A 92 -8.59 7.12 -14.53
C ASP A 92 -8.58 5.75 -13.83
N THR A 93 -7.93 5.71 -12.69
CA THR A 93 -7.85 4.54 -11.79
C THR A 93 -8.03 4.98 -10.34
N LYS A 94 -8.46 4.07 -9.47
CA LYS A 94 -8.53 4.34 -8.04
C LYS A 94 -7.16 4.14 -7.39
N ILE A 95 -6.88 4.93 -6.37
CA ILE A 95 -5.64 4.85 -5.61
C ILE A 95 -5.94 4.19 -4.26
N MET A 96 -5.38 3.01 -4.05
CA MET A 96 -5.38 2.32 -2.76
C MET A 96 -3.98 2.38 -2.17
N VAL A 97 -3.83 3.05 -1.04
CA VAL A 97 -2.52 3.20 -0.39
C VAL A 97 -2.30 2.08 0.60
N ASN A 98 -1.24 1.30 0.41
CA ASN A 98 -0.79 0.33 1.39
C ASN A 98 -0.05 1.08 2.51
N VAL A 99 -0.58 1.02 3.73
CA VAL A 99 -0.05 1.70 4.91
C VAL A 99 0.73 0.71 5.76
N CYS A 100 1.96 1.05 6.13
CA CYS A 100 2.81 0.22 6.98
C CYS A 100 3.47 1.04 8.11
N GLY A 101 3.84 0.36 9.18
CA GLY A 101 4.51 0.93 10.34
C GLY A 101 5.06 -0.18 11.24
N HIS A 102 5.90 0.18 12.21
CA HIS A 102 6.40 -0.71 13.26
C HIS A 102 5.52 -0.65 14.51
N SER A 103 4.80 0.44 14.72
CA SER A 103 3.89 0.63 15.85
C SER A 103 2.56 1.22 15.37
N THR A 104 1.52 1.12 16.20
CA THR A 104 0.21 1.70 15.92
C THR A 104 0.28 3.20 15.67
N GLU A 105 1.16 3.91 16.38
CA GLU A 105 1.37 5.34 16.25
C GLU A 105 1.91 5.70 14.86
N GLU A 106 2.86 4.93 14.33
CA GLU A 106 3.39 5.13 12.98
C GLU A 106 2.32 4.93 11.90
N TYR A 107 1.43 3.93 12.06
CA TYR A 107 0.29 3.77 11.17
C TYR A 107 -0.66 4.98 11.25
N ILE A 108 -0.94 5.50 12.46
CA ILE A 108 -1.79 6.67 12.66
C ILE A 108 -1.20 7.88 11.94
N GLU A 109 0.11 8.14 12.09
CA GLU A 109 0.78 9.25 11.41
C GLU A 109 0.57 9.20 9.89
N VAL A 110 0.75 8.02 9.28
CA VAL A 110 0.53 7.85 7.83
C VAL A 110 -0.92 8.08 7.46
N VAL A 111 -1.87 7.50 8.20
CA VAL A 111 -3.31 7.62 7.94
C VAL A 111 -3.77 9.07 8.06
N GLU A 112 -3.33 9.79 9.09
CA GLU A 112 -3.65 11.21 9.28
C GLU A 112 -3.08 12.09 8.16
N ARG A 113 -1.86 11.80 7.68
CA ARG A 113 -1.27 12.50 6.54
C ARG A 113 -2.01 12.24 5.23
N LEU A 114 -2.66 11.08 5.10
CA LEU A 114 -3.47 10.73 3.93
C LEU A 114 -4.90 11.25 3.99
N ARG A 115 -5.37 11.69 5.16
CA ARG A 115 -6.77 12.04 5.42
C ARG A 115 -7.36 13.01 4.40
N ASP A 116 -6.62 14.07 4.07
CA ASP A 116 -7.04 15.11 3.13
C ASP A 116 -6.44 14.95 1.74
N GLN A 117 -5.77 13.82 1.48
CA GLN A 117 -5.19 13.53 0.18
C GLN A 117 -6.20 12.88 -0.75
N PRO A 118 -6.09 13.09 -2.08
CA PRO A 118 -7.02 12.54 -3.05
C PRO A 118 -6.74 11.06 -3.36
N VAL A 119 -6.77 10.22 -2.30
CA VAL A 119 -6.68 8.77 -2.36
C VAL A 119 -8.02 8.15 -2.02
N ASP A 120 -8.33 6.99 -2.60
CA ASP A 120 -9.67 6.42 -2.57
C ASP A 120 -9.86 5.37 -1.45
N LEU A 121 -8.83 4.57 -1.16
CA LEU A 121 -8.87 3.46 -0.19
C LEU A 121 -7.54 3.33 0.55
N LEU A 122 -7.59 2.72 1.74
CA LEU A 122 -6.40 2.35 2.50
C LEU A 122 -6.34 0.83 2.67
N GLU A 123 -5.16 0.24 2.41
CA GLU A 123 -4.84 -1.14 2.72
C GLU A 123 -3.89 -1.18 3.92
N ILE A 124 -4.37 -1.61 5.08
CA ILE A 124 -3.54 -1.67 6.29
C ILE A 124 -2.68 -2.93 6.26
N ASN A 125 -1.37 -2.75 6.16
CA ASN A 125 -0.42 -3.85 6.01
C ASN A 125 -0.12 -4.52 7.36
N ILE A 126 -0.79 -5.61 7.63
CA ILE A 126 -0.59 -6.46 8.81
C ILE A 126 -0.01 -7.84 8.45
N SER A 127 0.60 -7.99 7.29
CA SER A 127 1.03 -9.29 6.77
C SER A 127 2.52 -9.39 6.42
N CYS A 128 3.29 -8.30 6.43
CA CYS A 128 4.66 -8.32 5.99
C CYS A 128 5.57 -9.12 6.95
N PRO A 129 6.24 -10.21 6.49
CA PRO A 129 7.15 -11.00 7.32
C PRO A 129 8.57 -10.42 7.36
N ASN A 130 8.88 -9.43 6.51
CA ASN A 130 10.24 -8.93 6.29
C ASN A 130 10.59 -7.71 7.17
N VAL A 131 9.80 -7.45 8.21
CA VAL A 131 10.04 -6.44 9.23
C VAL A 131 10.09 -7.11 10.61
N LYS A 132 10.94 -6.60 11.49
CA LYS A 132 11.12 -7.19 12.84
C LYS A 132 9.96 -6.89 13.78
N GLU A 133 9.33 -5.73 13.61
CA GLU A 133 8.20 -5.24 14.40
C GLU A 133 7.12 -4.73 13.46
N GLY A 134 5.85 -4.75 13.88
CA GLY A 134 4.72 -4.43 13.01
C GLY A 134 4.37 -5.54 12.02
N GLY A 135 3.72 -5.19 10.92
CA GLY A 135 3.41 -6.16 9.84
C GLY A 135 2.72 -7.43 10.34
N ILE A 136 3.34 -8.58 10.09
CA ILE A 136 2.77 -9.90 10.41
C ILE A 136 2.50 -10.10 11.92
N ALA A 137 3.21 -9.41 12.81
CA ALA A 137 2.96 -9.51 14.24
C ALA A 137 1.53 -9.07 14.61
N PHE A 138 1.00 -8.06 13.93
CA PHE A 138 -0.40 -7.66 14.09
C PHE A 138 -1.36 -8.66 13.47
N GLY A 139 -1.02 -9.27 12.33
CA GLY A 139 -1.92 -10.15 11.58
C GLY A 139 -2.10 -11.57 12.16
N GLN A 140 -1.29 -11.98 13.13
CA GLN A 140 -1.33 -13.33 13.72
C GLN A 140 -2.29 -13.47 14.91
N ASP A 141 -2.67 -12.36 15.54
CA ASP A 141 -3.61 -12.36 16.67
C ASP A 141 -4.90 -11.63 16.30
N PRO A 142 -6.08 -12.28 16.31
CA PRO A 142 -7.36 -11.64 16.03
C PRO A 142 -7.64 -10.39 16.85
N LYS A 143 -7.19 -10.35 18.12
CA LYS A 143 -7.37 -9.18 18.97
C LYS A 143 -6.49 -8.00 18.55
N ALA A 144 -5.27 -8.29 18.10
CA ALA A 144 -4.39 -7.27 17.55
C ALA A 144 -4.93 -6.73 16.22
N VAL A 145 -5.47 -7.58 15.35
CA VAL A 145 -6.15 -7.16 14.10
C VAL A 145 -7.35 -6.26 14.40
N GLU A 146 -8.20 -6.66 15.36
CA GLU A 146 -9.35 -5.84 15.79
C GLU A 146 -8.88 -4.48 16.33
N ALA A 147 -7.89 -4.47 17.20
CA ALA A 147 -7.39 -3.25 17.83
C ALA A 147 -6.83 -2.27 16.80
N ILE A 148 -5.93 -2.71 15.91
CA ILE A 148 -5.34 -1.84 14.89
C ILE A 148 -6.39 -1.36 13.88
N THR A 149 -7.29 -2.23 13.43
CA THR A 149 -8.36 -1.85 12.49
C THR A 149 -9.27 -0.81 13.11
N LYS A 150 -9.68 -1.00 14.36
CA LYS A 150 -10.52 -0.06 15.10
C LYS A 150 -9.83 1.30 15.26
N GLU A 151 -8.53 1.29 15.53
CA GLU A 151 -7.75 2.52 15.68
C GLU A 151 -7.63 3.25 14.33
N MET A 152 -7.26 2.54 13.25
CA MET A 152 -7.19 3.15 11.91
C MET A 152 -8.51 3.77 11.49
N LYS A 153 -9.64 3.12 11.76
CA LYS A 153 -10.98 3.65 11.41
C LYS A 153 -11.37 4.92 12.16
N LYS A 154 -10.74 5.25 13.29
CA LYS A 154 -10.97 6.53 13.99
C LYS A 154 -10.25 7.70 13.30
N HIS A 155 -9.09 7.43 12.69
CA HIS A 155 -8.23 8.45 12.11
C HIS A 155 -8.41 8.60 10.59
N ALA A 156 -8.80 7.54 9.89
CA ALA A 156 -9.01 7.54 8.45
C ALA A 156 -10.28 8.30 8.04
N ALA A 157 -10.19 9.06 6.93
CA ALA A 157 -11.35 9.56 6.20
C ALA A 157 -11.79 8.57 5.10
N GLN A 158 -10.84 7.80 4.59
CA GLN A 158 -11.07 6.79 3.56
C GLN A 158 -11.54 5.45 4.16
N PRO A 159 -12.26 4.62 3.39
CA PRO A 159 -12.52 3.24 3.74
C PRO A 159 -11.27 2.38 3.72
#